data_8bced751b4d9cf08cdb2348b7816070e
#
_entry.id   8bced751b4d9cf08cdb2348b7816070e
#
_cell.length_a   1.000
_cell.length_b   1.000
_cell.length_c   1.000
_cell.angle_alpha   90.00
_cell.angle_beta   90.00
_cell.angle_gamma   90.00
#
_symmetry.space_group_name_H-M   'P 1'
#
loop_
_entity.id
_entity.type
_entity.pdbx_description
1 polymer ?
#
loop_
_entity_poly.entity_id
_entity_poly.type
_entity_poly.pdbx_seq_one_letter_code
_entity_poly.pdbx_strand_id
1 'polypeptide(L)'
;MIAQVRPADFAAWLQAVRQSNPLDAPLVLDVREPHELALANLGRGDGQGFRVIAMPMGSVPARLTELDPDQPIACLCHHGVRSMQVARFLASNGFEQVVNIDGGIDAWSMDNDSSIARY
;
A
#
# COMPACT_ATOMS: atom_id res chain seq x y z
N MET A 1 -5.06 -16.43 -0.72
CA MET A 1 -4.78 -15.73 0.59
C MET A 1 -3.85 -14.57 0.34
N ILE A 2 -4.13 -13.42 0.96
CA ILE A 2 -3.28 -12.22 0.84
C ILE A 2 -2.23 -12.23 1.94
N ALA A 3 -0.96 -12.08 1.55
CA ALA A 3 0.13 -11.94 2.51
C ALA A 3 0.03 -10.58 3.23
N GLN A 4 0.40 -10.59 4.50
CA GLN A 4 0.46 -9.38 5.31
C GLN A 4 1.90 -9.00 5.59
N VAL A 5 2.20 -7.71 5.50
CA VAL A 5 3.55 -7.18 5.77
C VAL A 5 3.42 -6.08 6.82
N ARG A 6 4.05 -6.26 7.97
CA ARG A 6 4.12 -5.20 8.98
C ARG A 6 5.00 -4.06 8.46
N PRO A 7 4.73 -2.80 8.84
CA PRO A 7 5.62 -1.70 8.47
C PRO A 7 7.09 -1.94 8.85
N ALA A 8 7.35 -2.58 9.98
CA ALA A 8 8.72 -2.93 10.38
C ALA A 8 9.44 -3.83 9.38
N ASP A 9 8.69 -4.63 8.61
CA ASP A 9 9.23 -5.57 7.63
C ASP A 9 9.12 -5.05 6.20
N PHE A 10 8.58 -3.83 6.01
CA PHE A 10 8.31 -3.29 4.69
C PHE A 10 9.58 -3.13 3.86
N ALA A 11 10.67 -2.69 4.47
CA ALA A 11 11.94 -2.52 3.76
C ALA A 11 12.45 -3.85 3.19
N ALA A 12 12.30 -4.94 3.92
CA ALA A 12 12.68 -6.27 3.44
C ALA A 12 11.79 -6.73 2.29
N TRP A 13 10.48 -6.50 2.37
CA TRP A 13 9.55 -6.78 1.29
C TRP A 13 9.92 -5.98 0.03
N LEU A 14 10.17 -4.69 0.20
CA LEU A 14 10.54 -3.78 -0.88
C LEU A 14 11.78 -4.28 -1.62
N GLN A 15 12.80 -4.68 -0.87
CA GLN A 15 14.04 -5.20 -1.44
C GLN A 15 13.79 -6.48 -2.24
N ALA A 16 13.00 -7.40 -1.69
CA ALA A 16 12.70 -8.68 -2.34
C ALA A 16 11.95 -8.49 -3.66
N VAL A 17 10.90 -7.64 -3.67
CA VAL A 17 10.11 -7.43 -4.89
C VAL A 17 10.91 -6.65 -5.95
N ARG A 18 11.80 -5.77 -5.54
CA ARG A 18 12.66 -5.02 -6.48
C ARG A 18 13.68 -5.93 -7.15
N GLN A 19 14.18 -6.95 -6.47
CA GLN A 19 15.07 -7.94 -7.08
C GLN A 19 14.35 -8.74 -8.17
N SER A 20 13.07 -9.05 -7.95
CA SER A 20 12.25 -9.78 -8.93
C SER A 20 11.72 -8.89 -10.05
N ASN A 21 11.58 -7.58 -9.81
CA ASN A 21 10.98 -6.62 -10.74
C ASN A 21 11.86 -5.36 -10.80
N PRO A 22 13.07 -5.45 -11.35
CA PRO A 22 14.03 -4.32 -11.27
C PRO A 22 13.64 -3.10 -12.08
N LEU A 23 12.70 -3.22 -13.02
CA LEU A 23 12.30 -2.11 -13.89
C LEU A 23 11.12 -1.31 -13.34
N ASP A 24 10.37 -1.87 -12.39
CA ASP A 24 9.15 -1.23 -11.86
C ASP A 24 9.29 -0.95 -10.37
N ALA A 25 9.06 0.30 -9.98
CA ALA A 25 8.99 0.65 -8.58
C ALA A 25 7.70 0.06 -7.97
N PRO A 26 7.78 -0.59 -6.82
CA PRO A 26 6.59 -1.04 -6.12
C PRO A 26 5.67 0.13 -5.75
N LEU A 27 4.37 -0.13 -5.68
CA LEU A 27 3.35 0.86 -5.37
C LEU A 27 2.76 0.61 -3.99
N VAL A 28 2.67 1.66 -3.18
CA VAL A 28 1.79 1.67 -2.01
C VAL A 28 0.48 2.31 -2.45
N LEU A 29 -0.60 1.54 -2.39
CA LEU A 29 -1.93 2.01 -2.74
C LEU A 29 -2.67 2.39 -1.46
N ASP A 30 -2.81 3.68 -1.23
CA ASP A 30 -3.50 4.22 -0.07
C ASP A 30 -4.98 4.35 -0.37
N VAL A 31 -5.79 3.49 0.24
CA VAL A 31 -7.23 3.38 -0.07
C VAL A 31 -8.11 4.13 0.93
N ARG A 32 -7.50 5.03 1.72
CA ARG A 32 -8.21 5.85 2.68
C ARG A 32 -8.95 7.02 1.99
N GLU A 33 -9.85 7.65 2.74
CA GLU A 33 -10.60 8.81 2.26
C GLU A 33 -9.76 10.09 2.30
N PRO A 34 -10.09 11.10 1.47
CA PRO A 34 -9.31 12.34 1.43
C PRO A 34 -9.13 13.04 2.78
N HIS A 35 -10.14 13.02 3.65
CA HIS A 35 -10.02 13.64 4.97
C HIS A 35 -9.00 12.94 5.86
N GLU A 36 -8.81 11.64 5.67
CA GLU A 36 -7.78 10.88 6.39
C GLU A 36 -6.38 11.25 5.90
N LEU A 37 -6.22 11.44 4.58
CA LEU A 37 -4.94 11.85 3.99
C LEU A 37 -4.47 13.20 4.52
N ALA A 38 -5.42 14.09 4.84
CA ALA A 38 -5.10 15.38 5.42
C ALA A 38 -4.59 15.25 6.86
N LEU A 39 -4.98 14.21 7.58
CA LEU A 39 -4.55 13.96 8.95
C LEU A 39 -3.15 13.33 9.03
N ALA A 40 -2.88 12.39 8.14
CA ALA A 40 -1.61 11.66 8.11
C ALA A 40 -1.43 11.03 6.73
N ASN A 41 -0.21 10.98 6.21
CA ASN A 41 0.07 10.32 4.93
C ASN A 41 1.56 9.96 4.84
N LEU A 42 1.90 9.07 3.90
CA LEU A 42 3.28 8.65 3.64
C LEU A 42 4.00 9.55 2.63
N GLY A 43 3.36 10.61 2.16
CA GLY A 43 3.90 11.41 1.06
C GLY A 43 3.80 10.66 -0.27
N ARG A 44 4.75 10.89 -1.18
CA ARG A 44 4.77 10.26 -2.51
C ARG A 44 5.71 9.07 -2.61
N GLY A 45 6.48 8.82 -1.56
CA GLY A 45 7.50 7.77 -1.57
C GLY A 45 8.80 8.18 -2.27
N ASP A 46 8.95 9.46 -2.63
CA ASP A 46 10.13 9.95 -3.36
C ASP A 46 11.42 9.62 -2.60
N GLY A 47 12.38 9.01 -3.28
CA GLY A 47 13.66 8.64 -2.70
C GLY A 47 13.64 7.41 -1.79
N GLN A 48 12.47 6.77 -1.59
CA GLN A 48 12.34 5.63 -0.70
C GLN A 48 12.26 4.29 -1.44
N GLY A 49 12.26 4.32 -2.77
CA GLY A 49 12.24 3.11 -3.58
C GLY A 49 10.84 2.57 -3.89
N PHE A 50 9.80 3.30 -3.54
CA PHE A 50 8.41 2.98 -3.88
C PHE A 50 7.65 4.27 -4.20
N ARG A 51 6.47 4.11 -4.80
CA ARG A 51 5.57 5.22 -5.08
C ARG A 51 4.32 5.08 -4.23
N VAL A 52 3.69 6.21 -3.89
CA VAL A 52 2.41 6.20 -3.17
C VAL A 52 1.35 6.84 -4.05
N ILE A 53 0.25 6.12 -4.27
CA ILE A 53 -0.92 6.63 -4.97
C ILE A 53 -2.12 6.53 -4.03
N ALA A 54 -2.87 7.62 -3.90
CA ALA A 54 -4.11 7.63 -3.15
C ALA A 54 -5.28 7.29 -4.08
N MET A 55 -6.04 6.27 -3.71
CA MET A 55 -7.22 5.85 -4.46
C MET A 55 -8.24 5.32 -3.45
N PRO A 56 -9.24 6.13 -3.07
CA PRO A 56 -10.22 5.70 -2.06
C PRO A 56 -10.83 4.35 -2.41
N MET A 57 -11.05 3.51 -1.40
CA MET A 57 -11.51 2.14 -1.57
C MET A 57 -12.71 2.03 -2.51
N GLY A 58 -13.69 2.92 -2.35
CA GLY A 58 -14.91 2.91 -3.18
C GLY A 58 -14.67 3.22 -4.65
N SER A 59 -13.56 3.85 -5.00
CA SER A 59 -13.25 4.20 -6.39
C SER A 59 -12.38 3.15 -7.10
N VAL A 60 -11.82 2.20 -6.38
CA VAL A 60 -10.89 1.21 -6.95
C VAL A 60 -11.51 0.42 -8.12
N PRO A 61 -12.74 -0.12 -8.00
CA PRO A 61 -13.31 -0.87 -9.12
C PRO A 61 -13.40 -0.06 -10.41
N ALA A 62 -13.86 1.19 -10.34
CA ALA A 62 -14.02 2.05 -11.52
C ALA A 62 -12.67 2.51 -12.09
N ARG A 63 -11.63 2.55 -11.27
CA ARG A 63 -10.30 3.04 -11.65
C ARG A 63 -9.27 1.91 -11.80
N LEU A 64 -9.72 0.67 -11.88
CA LEU A 64 -8.83 -0.50 -11.90
C LEU A 64 -7.83 -0.44 -13.06
N THR A 65 -8.22 0.10 -14.21
CA THR A 65 -7.35 0.22 -15.38
C THR A 65 -6.22 1.22 -15.21
N GLU A 66 -6.25 2.04 -14.17
CA GLU A 66 -5.14 2.95 -13.85
C GLU A 66 -4.00 2.22 -13.13
N LEU A 67 -4.21 0.97 -12.73
CA LEU A 67 -3.23 0.16 -12.02
C LEU A 67 -2.65 -0.91 -12.94
N ASP A 68 -1.37 -1.23 -12.76
CA ASP A 68 -0.66 -2.24 -13.54
C ASP A 68 -0.72 -3.58 -12.80
N PRO A 69 -1.37 -4.62 -13.36
CA PRO A 69 -1.47 -5.91 -12.68
C PRO A 69 -0.12 -6.62 -12.51
N ASP A 70 0.91 -6.22 -13.23
CA ASP A 70 2.25 -6.80 -13.10
C ASP A 70 3.11 -6.08 -12.06
N GLN A 71 2.67 -4.93 -11.55
CA GLN A 71 3.40 -4.15 -10.57
C GLN A 71 3.16 -4.68 -9.16
N PRO A 72 4.21 -4.82 -8.33
CA PRO A 72 4.02 -5.13 -6.92
C PRO A 72 3.26 -4.02 -6.21
N ILE A 73 2.20 -4.37 -5.48
CA ILE A 73 1.33 -3.41 -4.80
C ILE A 73 1.18 -3.81 -3.33
N ALA A 74 1.40 -2.84 -2.44
CA ALA A 74 1.09 -2.95 -1.03
C ALA A 74 -0.08 -2.03 -0.70
N CYS A 75 -1.18 -2.60 -0.22
CA CYS A 75 -2.38 -1.84 0.09
C CYS A 75 -2.32 -1.29 1.52
N LEU A 76 -2.69 -0.02 1.67
CA LEU A 76 -2.60 0.72 2.93
C LEU A 76 -3.95 1.34 3.27
N CYS A 77 -4.37 1.21 4.53
CA CYS A 77 -5.46 2.00 5.09
C CYS A 77 -5.11 2.42 6.53
N HIS A 78 -6.12 2.74 7.37
CA HIS A 78 -5.86 3.20 8.75
C HIS A 78 -5.27 2.06 9.60
N HIS A 79 -5.97 0.90 9.65
CA HIS A 79 -5.58 -0.24 10.49
C HIS A 79 -5.41 -1.56 9.74
N GLY A 80 -5.60 -1.59 8.42
CA GLY A 80 -5.38 -2.78 7.61
C GLY A 80 -6.63 -3.55 7.19
N VAL A 81 -7.84 -3.12 7.60
CA VAL A 81 -9.09 -3.83 7.28
C VAL A 81 -9.59 -3.52 5.88
N ARG A 82 -9.76 -2.23 5.56
CA ARG A 82 -10.21 -1.80 4.22
C ARG A 82 -9.21 -2.20 3.14
N SER A 83 -7.93 -2.05 3.44
CA SER A 83 -6.87 -2.39 2.50
C SER A 83 -6.80 -3.89 2.21
N MET A 84 -7.13 -4.73 3.19
CA MET A 84 -7.24 -6.17 2.97
C MET A 84 -8.34 -6.50 1.95
N GLN A 85 -9.49 -5.82 2.04
CA GLN A 85 -10.58 -6.00 1.10
C GLN A 85 -10.16 -5.60 -0.32
N VAL A 86 -9.46 -4.48 -0.45
CA VAL A 86 -8.92 -4.03 -1.74
C VAL A 86 -7.90 -5.02 -2.28
N ALA A 87 -6.99 -5.51 -1.43
CA ALA A 87 -5.99 -6.49 -1.85
C ALA A 87 -6.65 -7.75 -2.40
N ARG A 88 -7.69 -8.24 -1.74
CA ARG A 88 -8.46 -9.40 -2.23
C ARG A 88 -9.13 -9.12 -3.57
N PHE A 89 -9.70 -7.92 -3.72
CA PHE A 89 -10.32 -7.52 -4.98
C PHE A 89 -9.30 -7.49 -6.11
N LEU A 90 -8.13 -6.89 -5.88
CA LEU A 90 -7.07 -6.85 -6.88
C LEU A 90 -6.60 -8.25 -7.25
N ALA A 91 -6.37 -9.12 -6.26
CA ALA A 91 -5.95 -10.49 -6.51
C ALA A 91 -6.97 -11.25 -7.37
N SER A 92 -8.27 -11.00 -7.13
CA SER A 92 -9.35 -11.62 -7.93
C SER A 92 -9.41 -11.08 -9.36
N ASN A 93 -8.72 -9.98 -9.64
CA ASN A 93 -8.71 -9.32 -10.94
C ASN A 93 -7.34 -9.42 -11.63
N GLY A 94 -6.55 -10.44 -11.31
CA GLY A 94 -5.32 -10.75 -12.02
C GLY A 94 -4.06 -10.07 -11.49
N PHE A 95 -4.14 -9.39 -10.35
CA PHE A 95 -2.97 -8.80 -9.71
C PHE A 95 -2.28 -9.88 -8.86
N GLU A 96 -1.10 -10.32 -9.27
CA GLU A 96 -0.43 -11.46 -8.65
C GLU A 96 0.48 -11.09 -7.49
N GLN A 97 0.94 -9.83 -7.43
CA GLN A 97 1.94 -9.38 -6.45
C GLN A 97 1.32 -8.34 -5.53
N VAL A 98 0.33 -8.75 -4.76
CA VAL A 98 -0.40 -7.86 -3.84
C VAL A 98 -0.19 -8.32 -2.41
N VAL A 99 0.16 -7.38 -1.53
CA VAL A 99 0.21 -7.60 -0.09
C VAL A 99 -0.62 -6.55 0.62
N ASN A 100 -1.00 -6.84 1.86
CA ASN A 100 -1.66 -5.87 2.74
C ASN A 100 -0.66 -5.38 3.79
N ILE A 101 -0.62 -4.08 4.04
CA ILE A 101 0.19 -3.51 5.11
C ILE A 101 -0.56 -3.73 6.42
N ASP A 102 -0.08 -4.66 7.22
CA ASP A 102 -0.71 -5.08 8.47
C ASP A 102 -0.64 -3.94 9.49
N GLY A 103 -1.77 -3.62 10.08
CA GLY A 103 -1.88 -2.52 11.04
C GLY A 103 -1.97 -1.14 10.40
N GLY A 104 -1.84 -1.03 9.08
CA GLY A 104 -2.04 0.20 8.31
C GLY A 104 -1.07 1.32 8.68
N ILE A 105 -1.49 2.56 8.40
CA ILE A 105 -0.66 3.74 8.67
C ILE A 105 -0.47 3.95 10.19
N ASP A 106 -1.39 3.46 11.01
CA ASP A 106 -1.24 3.51 12.46
C ASP A 106 -0.01 2.73 12.91
N ALA A 107 0.14 1.49 12.44
CA ALA A 107 1.34 0.70 12.71
C ALA A 107 2.58 1.29 12.06
N TRP A 108 2.45 1.93 10.89
CA TRP A 108 3.57 2.60 10.24
C TRP A 108 4.12 3.72 11.11
N SER A 109 3.25 4.50 11.73
CA SER A 109 3.66 5.54 12.68
C SER A 109 4.43 4.95 13.84
N MET A 110 3.94 3.84 14.41
CA MET A 110 4.58 3.20 15.56
C MET A 110 5.91 2.54 15.20
N ASP A 111 5.97 1.85 14.06
CA ASP A 111 7.12 1.01 13.71
C ASP A 111 8.22 1.78 12.97
N ASN A 112 7.84 2.72 12.09
CA ASN A 112 8.78 3.28 11.12
C ASN A 112 9.00 4.79 11.25
N ASP A 113 7.95 5.57 11.54
CA ASP A 113 8.04 7.02 11.50
C ASP A 113 7.05 7.67 12.45
N SER A 114 7.53 7.99 13.65
CA SER A 114 6.71 8.59 14.70
C SER A 114 6.29 10.04 14.39
N SER A 115 6.82 10.65 13.34
CA SER A 115 6.36 11.98 12.89
C SER A 115 5.01 11.93 12.20
N ILE A 116 4.58 10.74 11.73
CA ILE A 116 3.26 10.54 11.15
C ILE A 116 2.23 10.50 12.27
N ALA A 117 1.22 11.37 12.18
CA ALA A 117 0.20 11.46 13.21
C ALA A 117 -0.62 10.16 13.29
N ARG A 118 -1.00 9.81 14.51
CA ARG A 118 -1.97 8.72 14.75
C ARG A 118 -3.33 9.36 14.99
N TYR A 119 -4.37 8.84 14.34
CA TYR A 119 -5.71 9.43 14.41
C TYR A 119 -6.81 8.40 14.69
#